data_cef49a715642f983a5ab999a9ca0d8f2
#
_entry.id   cef49a715642f983a5ab999a9ca0d8f2
#
_cell.length_a   1.000
_cell.length_b   1.000
_cell.length_c   1.000
_cell.angle_alpha   90.00
_cell.angle_beta   90.00
_cell.angle_gamma   90.00
#
_symmetry.space_group_name_H-M   'P 1'
#
loop_
_entity.id
_entity.type
_entity.pdbx_description
1 polymer ?
#
loop_
_entity_poly.entity_id
_entity_poly.type
_entity_poly.pdbx_seq_one_letter_code
_entity_poly.pdbx_strand_id
1 'polypeptide(L)'
;MAGDLSDYRKEIDRIDDEILRLLNERSKSVIEIGKLKKQRDAGANLHTPAREAAIIDRLTRQSQGPFPTEAIRSVYREIMSASLSLEGPQKVAYLGPRATFTHMACMQKFGSSAQYIPVNSIKDVFSEVERGRAHFGVVPIENTTEGVVNHTLDMFIDSNLLIYGEVLQEVSHHLLSKSGVVDEVKKIYSHPHAIAQCRNWLETNLPHVPVSEVASTARAAEICVDDPAAGAIASELAAQLYGLKVIKGRIEDNMNNFTRFLVLSQKPPERTGKDKTSLMLSVKDKVGALYDLLRPFASHGLNMTKIESRPSRRKAWEYIFFVDVEGHIEEERVKKAIEEIKSRCLFMKVLGSYPSYN
;
A
#
# COMPACT_ATOMS: atom_id res chain seq x y z
N MET A 1 -0.33 -13.44 48.83
CA MET A 1 0.63 -14.46 48.33
C MET A 1 1.03 -14.03 46.91
N ALA A 2 2.31 -13.71 46.70
CA ALA A 2 2.81 -13.46 45.34
C ALA A 2 2.79 -14.80 44.60
N GLY A 3 2.06 -14.89 43.49
CA GLY A 3 2.03 -16.08 42.66
C GLY A 3 3.44 -16.39 42.15
N ASP A 4 3.80 -17.67 42.07
CA ASP A 4 5.07 -18.11 41.51
C ASP A 4 5.10 -17.78 40.00
N LEU A 5 6.24 -17.34 39.47
CA LEU A 5 6.48 -17.11 38.04
C LEU A 5 6.04 -18.29 37.18
N SER A 6 6.21 -19.52 37.68
CA SER A 6 5.81 -20.76 37.05
C SER A 6 4.28 -20.88 36.89
N ASP A 7 3.50 -20.38 37.85
CA ASP A 7 2.02 -20.44 37.77
C ASP A 7 1.48 -19.46 36.74
N TYR A 8 2.04 -18.25 36.63
CA TYR A 8 1.69 -17.31 35.58
C TYR A 8 2.05 -17.83 34.18
N ARG A 9 3.17 -18.54 34.04
CA ARG A 9 3.55 -19.16 32.75
C ARG A 9 2.56 -20.25 32.34
N LYS A 10 2.16 -21.13 33.27
CA LYS A 10 1.14 -22.15 33.00
C LYS A 10 -0.21 -21.53 32.60
N GLU A 11 -0.57 -20.41 33.22
CA GLU A 11 -1.80 -19.72 32.86
C GLU A 11 -1.70 -19.09 31.46
N ILE A 12 -0.55 -18.54 31.07
CA ILE A 12 -0.29 -18.06 29.70
C ILE A 12 -0.41 -19.22 28.70
N ASP A 13 0.24 -20.37 28.97
CA ASP A 13 0.19 -21.55 28.11
C ASP A 13 -1.25 -22.03 27.91
N ARG A 14 -2.07 -22.04 28.98
CA ARG A 14 -3.49 -22.39 28.89
C ARG A 14 -4.29 -21.41 28.02
N ILE A 15 -3.98 -20.11 28.12
CA ILE A 15 -4.64 -19.07 27.30
C ILE A 15 -4.21 -19.22 25.83
N ASP A 16 -2.94 -19.51 25.57
CA ASP A 16 -2.43 -19.70 24.20
C ASP A 16 -3.07 -20.91 23.52
N ASP A 17 -3.27 -22.01 24.25
CA ASP A 17 -4.03 -23.18 23.78
C ASP A 17 -5.47 -22.82 23.39
N GLU A 18 -6.13 -22.00 24.21
CA GLU A 18 -7.50 -21.55 23.94
C GLU A 18 -7.56 -20.60 22.74
N ILE A 19 -6.59 -19.68 22.58
CA ILE A 19 -6.46 -18.83 21.40
C ILE A 19 -6.32 -19.69 20.14
N LEU A 20 -5.43 -20.70 20.16
CA LEU A 20 -5.24 -21.61 19.04
C LEU A 20 -6.52 -22.38 18.70
N ARG A 21 -7.25 -22.89 19.70
CA ARG A 21 -8.53 -23.57 19.54
C ARG A 21 -9.55 -22.65 18.84
N LEU A 22 -9.69 -21.39 19.31
CA LEU A 22 -10.62 -20.42 18.73
C LEU A 22 -10.21 -20.00 17.31
N LEU A 23 -8.94 -19.86 17.02
CA LEU A 23 -8.44 -19.60 15.67
C LEU A 23 -8.78 -20.73 14.71
N ASN A 24 -8.68 -22.00 15.14
CA ASN A 24 -9.07 -23.15 14.34
C ASN A 24 -10.61 -23.20 14.11
N GLU A 25 -11.43 -22.88 15.10
CA GLU A 25 -12.89 -22.77 14.93
C GLU A 25 -13.27 -21.66 13.95
N ARG A 26 -12.63 -20.49 14.09
CA ARG A 26 -12.80 -19.38 13.16
C ARG A 26 -12.44 -19.78 11.72
N SER A 27 -11.34 -20.49 11.55
CA SER A 27 -10.85 -20.96 10.24
C SER A 27 -11.84 -21.93 9.58
N LYS A 28 -12.46 -22.85 10.33
CA LYS A 28 -13.53 -23.73 9.81
C LYS A 28 -14.70 -22.93 9.26
N SER A 29 -15.15 -21.89 9.99
CA SER A 29 -16.24 -21.02 9.53
C SER A 29 -15.86 -20.23 8.28
N VAL A 30 -14.60 -19.76 8.15
CA VAL A 30 -14.11 -19.05 6.96
C VAL A 30 -14.12 -19.97 5.74
N ILE A 31 -13.65 -21.22 5.87
CA ILE A 31 -13.67 -22.21 4.79
C ILE A 31 -15.10 -22.41 4.27
N GLU A 32 -16.09 -22.55 5.14
CA GLU A 32 -17.51 -22.72 4.73
C GLU A 32 -18.05 -21.47 4.03
N ILE A 33 -17.71 -20.26 4.51
CA ILE A 33 -18.03 -18.99 3.84
C ILE A 33 -17.42 -18.96 2.43
N GLY A 34 -16.16 -19.36 2.28
CA GLY A 34 -15.48 -19.43 0.98
C GLY A 34 -16.17 -20.37 0.00
N LYS A 35 -16.60 -21.54 0.45
CA LYS A 35 -17.40 -22.49 -0.37
C LYS A 35 -18.71 -21.86 -0.84
N LEU A 36 -19.44 -21.21 0.06
CA LEU A 36 -20.71 -20.54 -0.27
C LEU A 36 -20.54 -19.37 -1.25
N LYS A 37 -19.48 -18.56 -1.08
CA LYS A 37 -19.15 -17.49 -2.03
C LYS A 37 -18.86 -18.02 -3.43
N LYS A 38 -18.02 -19.07 -3.53
CA LYS A 38 -17.70 -19.71 -4.83
C LYS A 38 -18.91 -20.35 -5.51
N GLN A 39 -19.86 -20.87 -4.75
CA GLN A 39 -21.11 -21.41 -5.29
C GLN A 39 -22.01 -20.32 -5.87
N ARG A 40 -22.02 -19.11 -5.26
CA ARG A 40 -22.84 -17.98 -5.73
C ARG A 40 -22.21 -17.24 -6.92
N ASP A 41 -20.90 -17.05 -6.89
CA ASP A 41 -20.12 -16.42 -7.95
C ASP A 41 -18.71 -17.06 -7.97
N ALA A 42 -18.44 -17.86 -9.01
CA ALA A 42 -17.12 -18.50 -9.19
C ALA A 42 -15.94 -17.50 -9.28
N GLY A 43 -16.24 -16.24 -9.60
CA GLY A 43 -15.27 -15.14 -9.66
C GLY A 43 -15.36 -14.20 -8.46
N ALA A 44 -16.05 -14.53 -7.37
CA ALA A 44 -16.20 -13.65 -6.22
C ALA A 44 -14.83 -13.26 -5.64
N ASN A 45 -14.69 -11.96 -5.36
CA ASN A 45 -13.51 -11.48 -4.64
C ASN A 45 -13.62 -11.96 -3.18
N LEU A 46 -12.68 -12.80 -2.75
CA LEU A 46 -12.68 -13.35 -1.39
C LEU A 46 -12.30 -12.29 -0.36
N HIS A 47 -11.45 -11.36 -0.73
CA HIS A 47 -11.06 -10.21 0.10
C HIS A 47 -12.20 -9.18 0.14
N THR A 48 -12.60 -8.77 1.34
CA THR A 48 -13.70 -7.83 1.59
C THR A 48 -13.26 -6.74 2.56
N PRO A 49 -12.67 -5.62 2.09
CA PRO A 49 -12.11 -4.56 2.94
C PRO A 49 -13.12 -3.97 3.92
N ALA A 50 -14.39 -3.83 3.52
CA ALA A 50 -15.46 -3.33 4.38
C ALA A 50 -15.66 -4.25 5.60
N ARG A 51 -15.64 -5.57 5.40
CA ARG A 51 -15.78 -6.55 6.49
C ARG A 51 -14.54 -6.55 7.40
N GLU A 52 -13.35 -6.43 6.84
CA GLU A 52 -12.10 -6.35 7.62
C GLU A 52 -12.09 -5.11 8.50
N ALA A 53 -12.41 -3.94 7.93
CA ALA A 53 -12.53 -2.69 8.67
C ALA A 53 -13.56 -2.81 9.80
N ALA A 54 -14.76 -3.35 9.52
CA ALA A 54 -15.81 -3.55 10.52
C ALA A 54 -15.38 -4.48 11.67
N ILE A 55 -14.60 -5.53 11.38
CA ILE A 55 -14.06 -6.43 12.40
C ILE A 55 -13.06 -5.67 13.30
N ILE A 56 -12.11 -4.97 12.68
CA ILE A 56 -11.08 -4.20 13.42
C ILE A 56 -11.75 -3.14 14.29
N ASP A 57 -12.66 -2.34 13.74
CA ASP A 57 -13.36 -1.28 14.47
C ASP A 57 -14.16 -1.83 15.65
N ARG A 58 -14.87 -2.94 15.45
CA ARG A 58 -15.63 -3.60 16.52
C ARG A 58 -14.71 -4.04 17.65
N LEU A 59 -13.62 -4.73 17.32
CA LEU A 59 -12.69 -5.26 18.31
C LEU A 59 -11.94 -4.15 19.05
N THR A 60 -11.54 -3.10 18.34
CA THR A 60 -10.92 -1.92 18.93
C THR A 60 -11.83 -1.24 19.94
N ARG A 61 -13.13 -1.10 19.64
CA ARG A 61 -14.12 -0.52 20.58
C ARG A 61 -14.42 -1.42 21.77
N GLN A 62 -14.34 -2.73 21.60
CA GLN A 62 -14.62 -3.72 22.66
C GLN A 62 -13.41 -3.96 23.56
N SER A 63 -12.22 -3.57 23.16
CA SER A 63 -11.00 -3.75 23.96
C SER A 63 -11.04 -2.85 25.19
N GLN A 64 -11.07 -3.48 26.38
CA GLN A 64 -11.07 -2.81 27.69
C GLN A 64 -9.88 -3.24 28.56
N GLY A 65 -9.02 -4.10 28.02
CA GLY A 65 -7.91 -4.69 28.75
C GLY A 65 -6.57 -4.00 28.49
N PRO A 66 -5.51 -4.51 29.08
CA PRO A 66 -4.15 -3.99 28.94
C PRO A 66 -3.52 -4.27 27.55
N PHE A 67 -4.19 -5.07 26.68
CA PHE A 67 -3.67 -5.33 25.35
C PHE A 67 -3.68 -4.05 24.51
N PRO A 68 -2.53 -3.65 23.90
CA PRO A 68 -2.45 -2.39 23.18
C PRO A 68 -3.44 -2.34 22.02
N THR A 69 -4.31 -1.33 22.02
CA THR A 69 -5.36 -1.16 21.01
C THR A 69 -4.79 -1.09 19.58
N GLU A 70 -3.63 -0.47 19.41
CA GLU A 70 -2.94 -0.36 18.13
C GLU A 70 -2.46 -1.72 17.61
N ALA A 71 -2.10 -2.64 18.50
CA ALA A 71 -1.69 -3.99 18.14
C ALA A 71 -2.84 -4.84 17.58
N ILE A 72 -4.10 -4.53 17.95
CA ILE A 72 -5.29 -5.27 17.48
C ILE A 72 -5.34 -5.29 15.94
N ARG A 73 -5.09 -4.16 15.29
CA ARG A 73 -5.09 -4.06 13.83
C ARG A 73 -4.07 -5.00 13.20
N SER A 74 -2.85 -5.02 13.71
CA SER A 74 -1.76 -5.85 13.19
C SER A 74 -2.02 -7.34 13.39
N VAL A 75 -2.44 -7.74 14.58
CA VAL A 75 -2.75 -9.14 14.91
C VAL A 75 -3.91 -9.64 14.04
N TYR A 76 -5.01 -8.90 13.98
CA TYR A 76 -6.18 -9.34 13.22
C TYR A 76 -5.98 -9.30 11.72
N ARG A 77 -5.12 -8.41 11.19
CA ARG A 77 -4.70 -8.47 9.79
C ARG A 77 -4.04 -9.82 9.47
N GLU A 78 -3.10 -10.29 10.30
CA GLU A 78 -2.44 -11.58 10.07
C GLU A 78 -3.41 -12.76 10.24
N ILE A 79 -4.30 -12.72 11.23
CA ILE A 79 -5.37 -13.74 11.39
C ILE A 79 -6.28 -13.78 10.15
N MET A 80 -6.68 -12.63 9.60
CA MET A 80 -7.51 -12.56 8.41
C MET A 80 -6.75 -13.00 7.16
N SER A 81 -5.49 -12.59 7.00
CA SER A 81 -4.63 -13.02 5.90
C SER A 81 -4.44 -14.53 5.88
N ALA A 82 -4.10 -15.14 7.01
CA ALA A 82 -3.97 -16.58 7.14
C ALA A 82 -5.30 -17.31 6.83
N SER A 83 -6.41 -16.78 7.33
CA SER A 83 -7.74 -17.35 7.06
C SER A 83 -8.11 -17.30 5.58
N LEU A 84 -7.86 -16.17 4.90
CA LEU A 84 -8.11 -16.02 3.46
C LEU A 84 -7.26 -16.98 2.62
N SER A 85 -6.03 -17.27 3.05
CA SER A 85 -5.16 -18.21 2.34
C SER A 85 -5.72 -19.64 2.29
N LEU A 86 -6.58 -20.01 3.25
CA LEU A 86 -7.29 -21.31 3.27
C LEU A 86 -8.37 -21.40 2.18
N GLU A 87 -8.93 -20.28 1.75
CA GLU A 87 -9.89 -20.23 0.65
C GLU A 87 -9.21 -20.25 -0.73
N GLY A 88 -7.93 -19.89 -0.78
CA GLY A 88 -7.05 -19.80 -1.94
C GLY A 88 -6.07 -18.64 -1.79
N PRO A 89 -4.79 -18.80 -2.20
CA PRO A 89 -3.80 -17.76 -2.01
C PRO A 89 -4.17 -16.49 -2.79
N GLN A 90 -4.21 -15.35 -2.09
CA GLN A 90 -4.38 -14.05 -2.70
C GLN A 90 -3.11 -13.70 -3.47
N LYS A 91 -3.19 -13.62 -4.80
CA LYS A 91 -2.06 -13.25 -5.67
C LYS A 91 -2.02 -11.74 -5.84
N VAL A 92 -0.90 -11.12 -5.47
CA VAL A 92 -0.70 -9.68 -5.53
C VAL A 92 0.55 -9.37 -6.36
N ALA A 93 0.36 -8.77 -7.55
CA ALA A 93 1.46 -8.27 -8.36
C ALA A 93 1.91 -6.90 -7.85
N TYR A 94 3.21 -6.64 -7.85
CA TYR A 94 3.75 -5.38 -7.39
C TYR A 94 5.06 -5.00 -8.09
N LEU A 95 5.38 -3.70 -8.10
CA LEU A 95 6.64 -3.22 -8.64
C LEU A 95 7.80 -3.72 -7.76
N GLY A 96 8.54 -4.72 -8.29
CA GLY A 96 9.68 -5.36 -7.64
C GLY A 96 10.93 -4.46 -7.59
N PRO A 97 12.03 -5.06 -7.10
CA PRO A 97 12.18 -6.42 -6.60
C PRO A 97 11.56 -6.67 -5.21
N ARG A 98 11.84 -7.83 -4.60
CA ARG A 98 11.45 -8.10 -3.21
C ARG A 98 12.15 -7.12 -2.26
N ALA A 99 11.59 -6.92 -1.06
CA ALA A 99 12.13 -6.02 -0.03
C ALA A 99 12.07 -4.51 -0.37
N THR A 100 11.36 -4.11 -1.44
CA THR A 100 11.08 -2.70 -1.73
C THR A 100 9.95 -2.15 -0.84
N PHE A 101 9.80 -0.83 -0.79
CA PHE A 101 8.66 -0.19 -0.10
C PHE A 101 7.31 -0.59 -0.71
N THR A 102 7.26 -0.88 -2.02
CA THR A 102 6.06 -1.47 -2.65
C THR A 102 5.74 -2.85 -2.06
N HIS A 103 6.75 -3.70 -1.82
CA HIS A 103 6.53 -4.98 -1.15
C HIS A 103 6.02 -4.79 0.29
N MET A 104 6.58 -3.82 1.03
CA MET A 104 6.08 -3.48 2.37
C MET A 104 4.62 -3.04 2.35
N ALA A 105 4.24 -2.18 1.38
CA ALA A 105 2.85 -1.76 1.20
C ALA A 105 1.91 -2.94 0.89
N CYS A 106 2.36 -3.92 0.10
CA CYS A 106 1.62 -5.16 -0.12
C CYS A 106 1.39 -5.93 1.18
N MET A 107 2.44 -6.15 1.98
CA MET A 107 2.35 -6.87 3.25
C MET A 107 1.49 -6.11 4.27
N GLN A 108 1.59 -4.78 4.31
CA GLN A 108 0.75 -3.93 5.15
C GLN A 108 -0.74 -4.08 4.81
N LYS A 109 -1.08 -4.26 3.53
CA LYS A 109 -2.47 -4.39 3.07
C LYS A 109 -3.02 -5.80 3.19
N PHE A 110 -2.25 -6.80 2.77
CA PHE A 110 -2.74 -8.17 2.58
C PHE A 110 -2.19 -9.18 3.62
N GLY A 111 -1.27 -8.75 4.50
CA GLY A 111 -0.62 -9.61 5.49
C GLY A 111 0.40 -10.57 4.90
N SER A 112 0.94 -11.45 5.73
CA SER A 112 2.08 -12.32 5.35
C SER A 112 1.69 -13.55 4.51
N SER A 113 0.43 -13.97 4.53
CA SER A 113 -0.02 -15.22 3.89
C SER A 113 -0.44 -15.06 2.42
N ALA A 114 -0.39 -13.85 1.85
CA ALA A 114 -0.64 -13.62 0.43
C ALA A 114 0.58 -14.04 -0.42
N GLN A 115 0.32 -14.39 -1.69
CA GLN A 115 1.37 -14.70 -2.66
C GLN A 115 1.76 -13.41 -3.40
N TYR A 116 2.96 -12.93 -3.15
CA TYR A 116 3.51 -11.70 -3.73
C TYR A 116 4.34 -11.99 -4.98
N ILE A 117 3.97 -11.36 -6.11
CA ILE A 117 4.56 -11.55 -7.43
C ILE A 117 5.29 -10.26 -7.83
N PRO A 118 6.63 -10.20 -7.66
CA PRO A 118 7.39 -9.05 -8.10
C PRO A 118 7.46 -9.00 -9.63
N VAL A 119 7.24 -7.83 -10.22
CA VAL A 119 7.38 -7.58 -11.65
C VAL A 119 8.27 -6.36 -11.91
N ASN A 120 8.76 -6.22 -13.15
CA ASN A 120 9.82 -5.28 -13.47
C ASN A 120 9.34 -3.84 -13.73
N SER A 121 8.05 -3.66 -14.03
CA SER A 121 7.50 -2.35 -14.36
C SER A 121 6.07 -2.16 -13.84
N ILE A 122 5.65 -0.90 -13.69
CA ILE A 122 4.26 -0.54 -13.38
C ILE A 122 3.32 -1.13 -14.43
N LYS A 123 3.70 -1.07 -15.72
CA LYS A 123 2.94 -1.66 -16.81
C LYS A 123 2.71 -3.16 -16.63
N ASP A 124 3.72 -3.88 -16.15
CA ASP A 124 3.59 -5.32 -15.91
C ASP A 124 2.63 -5.60 -14.75
N VAL A 125 2.61 -4.75 -13.71
CA VAL A 125 1.62 -4.88 -12.62
C VAL A 125 0.19 -4.79 -13.18
N PHE A 126 -0.10 -3.77 -14.00
CA PHE A 126 -1.40 -3.64 -14.66
C PHE A 126 -1.73 -4.88 -15.51
N SER A 127 -0.77 -5.33 -16.33
CA SER A 127 -0.94 -6.50 -17.20
C SER A 127 -1.22 -7.80 -16.43
N GLU A 128 -0.55 -8.03 -15.30
CA GLU A 128 -0.78 -9.23 -14.45
C GLU A 128 -2.23 -9.28 -13.93
N VAL A 129 -2.76 -8.12 -13.52
CA VAL A 129 -4.14 -8.02 -13.01
C VAL A 129 -5.15 -8.11 -14.16
N GLU A 130 -4.94 -7.41 -15.29
CA GLU A 130 -5.83 -7.44 -16.45
C GLU A 130 -5.98 -8.84 -17.04
N ARG A 131 -4.89 -9.62 -17.04
CA ARG A 131 -4.89 -11.02 -17.52
C ARG A 131 -5.38 -12.03 -16.47
N GLY A 132 -5.77 -11.57 -15.28
CA GLY A 132 -6.25 -12.44 -14.20
C GLY A 132 -5.16 -13.35 -13.59
N ARG A 133 -3.87 -13.10 -13.86
CA ARG A 133 -2.76 -13.85 -13.23
C ARG A 133 -2.51 -13.42 -11.81
N ALA A 134 -2.82 -12.16 -11.48
CA ALA A 134 -2.92 -11.64 -10.11
C ALA A 134 -4.34 -11.13 -9.84
N HIS A 135 -4.79 -11.27 -8.59
CA HIS A 135 -6.08 -10.74 -8.15
C HIS A 135 -6.01 -9.24 -7.91
N PHE A 136 -4.86 -8.78 -7.44
CA PHE A 136 -4.57 -7.39 -7.11
C PHE A 136 -3.24 -6.95 -7.67
N GLY A 137 -3.11 -5.64 -7.92
CA GLY A 137 -1.85 -4.99 -8.24
C GLY A 137 -1.57 -3.87 -7.25
N VAL A 138 -0.30 -3.66 -6.87
CA VAL A 138 0.10 -2.54 -6.02
C VAL A 138 1.14 -1.70 -6.73
N VAL A 139 0.83 -0.41 -6.90
CA VAL A 139 1.67 0.56 -7.62
C VAL A 139 1.79 1.87 -6.85
N PRO A 140 2.97 2.53 -6.86
CA PRO A 140 3.12 3.85 -6.26
C PRO A 140 2.38 4.90 -7.09
N ILE A 141 1.74 5.89 -6.43
CA ILE A 141 1.04 7.00 -7.10
C ILE A 141 1.66 8.34 -6.76
N GLU A 142 2.14 8.52 -5.56
CA GLU A 142 2.82 9.76 -5.13
C GLU A 142 3.70 9.50 -3.91
N ASN A 143 4.75 10.31 -3.79
CA ASN A 143 5.62 10.35 -2.62
C ASN A 143 5.70 11.80 -2.11
N THR A 144 5.74 12.01 -0.81
CA THR A 144 5.75 13.35 -0.20
C THR A 144 7.00 14.17 -0.55
N THR A 145 8.10 13.50 -0.91
CA THR A 145 9.38 14.14 -1.26
C THR A 145 9.58 14.24 -2.78
N GLU A 146 9.27 13.16 -3.51
CA GLU A 146 9.54 13.02 -4.95
C GLU A 146 8.36 13.48 -5.83
N GLY A 147 7.18 13.65 -5.23
CA GLY A 147 5.97 14.04 -5.94
C GLY A 147 5.25 12.89 -6.63
N VAL A 148 4.54 13.20 -7.69
CA VAL A 148 3.61 12.27 -8.37
C VAL A 148 4.35 11.28 -9.27
N VAL A 149 3.96 10.00 -9.19
CA VAL A 149 4.44 8.94 -10.09
C VAL A 149 3.64 8.96 -11.40
N ASN A 150 4.11 9.78 -12.31
CA ASN A 150 3.45 10.06 -13.58
C ASN A 150 3.11 8.82 -14.40
N HIS A 151 3.98 7.80 -14.36
CA HIS A 151 3.80 6.57 -15.12
C HIS A 151 2.55 5.80 -14.68
N THR A 152 2.23 5.80 -13.38
CA THR A 152 1.00 5.18 -12.86
C THR A 152 -0.26 5.89 -13.36
N LEU A 153 -0.25 7.23 -13.39
CA LEU A 153 -1.37 7.99 -13.94
C LEU A 153 -1.59 7.71 -15.43
N ASP A 154 -0.50 7.65 -16.21
CA ASP A 154 -0.55 7.37 -17.64
C ASP A 154 -1.18 6.00 -17.93
N MET A 155 -0.92 4.98 -17.10
CA MET A 155 -1.51 3.65 -17.27
C MET A 155 -3.04 3.64 -17.13
N PHE A 156 -3.64 4.50 -16.31
CA PHE A 156 -5.10 4.58 -16.17
C PHE A 156 -5.82 5.09 -17.43
N ILE A 157 -5.12 5.75 -18.36
CA ILE A 157 -5.71 6.27 -19.59
C ILE A 157 -6.27 5.11 -20.44
N ASP A 158 -5.53 4.02 -20.53
CA ASP A 158 -5.87 2.89 -21.40
C ASP A 158 -6.35 1.64 -20.65
N SER A 159 -6.07 1.51 -19.34
CA SER A 159 -6.44 0.37 -18.52
C SER A 159 -7.88 0.46 -18.00
N ASN A 160 -8.59 -0.67 -17.96
CA ASN A 160 -9.92 -0.78 -17.36
C ASN A 160 -9.90 -1.21 -15.89
N LEU A 161 -8.74 -1.33 -15.28
CA LEU A 161 -8.64 -1.66 -13.86
C LEU A 161 -9.20 -0.53 -13.00
N LEU A 162 -9.73 -0.93 -11.85
CA LEU A 162 -10.27 -0.03 -10.85
C LEU A 162 -9.31 0.09 -9.66
N ILE A 163 -9.32 1.25 -9.03
CA ILE A 163 -8.69 1.45 -7.73
C ILE A 163 -9.57 0.76 -6.70
N TYR A 164 -9.00 -0.23 -6.02
CA TYR A 164 -9.63 -1.04 -5.00
C TYR A 164 -9.36 -0.52 -3.59
N GLY A 165 -8.30 0.25 -3.42
CA GLY A 165 -7.90 0.82 -2.15
C GLY A 165 -6.59 1.57 -2.26
N GLU A 166 -6.17 2.12 -1.16
CA GLU A 166 -4.89 2.81 -1.03
C GLU A 166 -4.13 2.33 0.20
N VAL A 167 -2.81 2.50 0.19
CA VAL A 167 -1.90 2.26 1.30
C VAL A 167 -0.97 3.45 1.43
N LEU A 168 -0.86 3.99 2.62
CA LEU A 168 0.16 4.98 2.95
C LEU A 168 1.30 4.26 3.67
N GLN A 169 2.46 4.20 3.02
CA GLN A 169 3.66 3.53 3.54
C GLN A 169 4.70 4.57 3.92
N GLU A 170 5.11 4.56 5.18
CA GLU A 170 6.27 5.33 5.62
C GLU A 170 7.53 4.82 4.92
N VAL A 171 8.35 5.75 4.41
CA VAL A 171 9.64 5.45 3.79
C VAL A 171 10.74 5.78 4.78
N SER A 172 11.27 4.76 5.43
CA SER A 172 12.35 4.87 6.39
C SER A 172 13.59 4.14 5.90
N HIS A 173 14.73 4.78 5.99
CA HIS A 173 16.00 4.27 5.51
C HIS A 173 16.90 3.86 6.67
N HIS A 174 17.49 2.68 6.55
CA HIS A 174 18.40 2.13 7.55
C HIS A 174 19.75 1.82 6.91
N LEU A 175 20.85 2.06 7.63
CA LEU A 175 22.16 1.55 7.24
C LEU A 175 22.27 0.09 7.69
N LEU A 176 22.46 -0.78 6.74
CA LEU A 176 22.52 -2.23 6.90
C LEU A 176 23.89 -2.77 6.51
N SER A 177 24.35 -3.81 7.18
CA SER A 177 25.48 -4.63 6.73
C SER A 177 25.35 -6.08 7.22
N LYS A 178 26.24 -6.95 6.73
CA LYS A 178 26.28 -8.35 7.17
C LYS A 178 26.76 -8.49 8.61
N SER A 179 27.79 -7.74 9.00
CA SER A 179 28.37 -7.78 10.34
C SER A 179 27.59 -6.99 11.39
N GLY A 180 26.96 -5.89 11.02
CA GLY A 180 26.35 -4.92 11.91
C GLY A 180 27.34 -3.94 12.57
N VAL A 181 28.59 -3.93 12.10
CA VAL A 181 29.67 -3.09 12.63
C VAL A 181 30.00 -1.99 11.62
N VAL A 182 29.90 -0.72 12.04
CA VAL A 182 30.07 0.44 11.15
C VAL A 182 31.49 0.54 10.60
N ASP A 183 32.52 0.22 11.39
CA ASP A 183 33.93 0.35 11.01
C ASP A 183 34.37 -0.66 9.94
N GLU A 184 33.61 -1.73 9.77
CA GLU A 184 33.81 -2.74 8.74
C GLU A 184 33.25 -2.32 7.37
N VAL A 185 32.39 -1.30 7.33
CA VAL A 185 31.78 -0.81 6.09
C VAL A 185 32.80 0.03 5.31
N LYS A 186 33.21 -0.48 4.14
CA LYS A 186 34.19 0.20 3.26
C LYS A 186 33.54 0.83 2.05
N LYS A 187 32.30 0.50 1.74
CA LYS A 187 31.54 1.05 0.64
C LYS A 187 30.03 0.92 0.89
N ILE A 188 29.28 1.97 0.55
CA ILE A 188 27.82 2.00 0.71
C ILE A 188 27.15 1.96 -0.66
N TYR A 189 26.08 1.19 -0.77
CA TYR A 189 25.24 1.07 -1.95
C TYR A 189 23.81 1.51 -1.63
N SER A 190 23.16 2.23 -2.55
CA SER A 190 21.71 2.45 -2.54
C SER A 190 21.18 3.00 -3.86
N HIS A 191 19.86 3.18 -3.93
CA HIS A 191 19.22 3.92 -5.00
C HIS A 191 19.53 5.42 -4.89
N PRO A 192 19.72 6.17 -6.01
CA PRO A 192 20.04 7.59 -5.98
C PRO A 192 19.14 8.43 -5.08
N HIS A 193 17.82 8.20 -5.11
CA HIS A 193 16.87 8.92 -4.25
C HIS A 193 17.11 8.66 -2.76
N ALA A 194 17.38 7.42 -2.36
CA ALA A 194 17.65 7.09 -0.97
C ALA A 194 18.99 7.70 -0.48
N ILE A 195 20.01 7.71 -1.36
CA ILE A 195 21.27 8.40 -1.09
C ILE A 195 21.05 9.90 -0.86
N ALA A 196 20.27 10.54 -1.73
CA ALA A 196 19.94 11.96 -1.60
C ALA A 196 19.17 12.28 -0.32
N GLN A 197 18.24 11.39 0.09
CA GLN A 197 17.46 11.55 1.31
C GLN A 197 18.23 11.29 2.61
N CYS A 198 19.42 10.69 2.53
CA CYS A 198 20.30 10.41 3.68
C CYS A 198 21.63 11.19 3.62
N ARG A 199 21.72 12.21 2.76
CA ARG A 199 22.98 12.90 2.46
C ARG A 199 23.62 13.52 3.69
N ASN A 200 22.89 14.31 4.46
CA ASN A 200 23.42 15.01 5.63
C ASN A 200 23.94 14.03 6.68
N TRP A 201 23.18 12.94 6.87
CA TRP A 201 23.59 11.89 7.81
C TRP A 201 24.90 11.22 7.36
N LEU A 202 25.02 10.88 6.06
CA LEU A 202 26.22 10.25 5.49
C LEU A 202 27.46 11.17 5.60
N GLU A 203 27.31 12.43 5.23
CA GLU A 203 28.41 13.43 5.29
C GLU A 203 28.87 13.66 6.73
N THR A 204 27.99 13.57 7.72
CA THR A 204 28.32 13.77 9.12
C THR A 204 28.97 12.54 9.75
N ASN A 205 28.45 11.33 9.46
CA ASN A 205 28.84 10.11 10.19
C ASN A 205 29.82 9.23 9.41
N LEU A 206 29.83 9.30 8.08
CA LEU A 206 30.66 8.44 7.21
C LEU A 206 31.28 9.21 6.03
N PRO A 207 31.94 10.38 6.27
CA PRO A 207 32.41 11.28 5.21
C PRO A 207 33.48 10.66 4.28
N HIS A 208 34.15 9.59 4.73
CA HIS A 208 35.22 8.95 3.98
C HIS A 208 34.79 7.62 3.31
N VAL A 209 33.54 7.18 3.50
CA VAL A 209 33.06 5.94 2.91
C VAL A 209 32.44 6.23 1.54
N PRO A 210 32.98 5.67 0.45
CA PRO A 210 32.43 5.91 -0.88
C PRO A 210 31.02 5.33 -1.02
N VAL A 211 30.14 6.09 -1.68
CA VAL A 211 28.77 5.72 -1.96
C VAL A 211 28.59 5.40 -3.45
N SER A 212 27.91 4.32 -3.78
CA SER A 212 27.64 3.88 -5.15
C SER A 212 26.16 3.67 -5.40
N GLU A 213 25.69 4.14 -6.53
CA GLU A 213 24.31 4.02 -6.97
C GLU A 213 24.02 2.62 -7.54
N VAL A 214 22.84 2.10 -7.23
CA VAL A 214 22.27 0.86 -7.77
C VAL A 214 20.78 1.04 -8.09
N ALA A 215 20.23 0.10 -8.83
CA ALA A 215 18.87 0.20 -9.38
C ALA A 215 17.75 0.25 -8.33
N SER A 216 17.99 -0.23 -7.11
CA SER A 216 17.02 -0.18 -5.99
C SER A 216 17.71 -0.32 -4.64
N THR A 217 17.05 0.12 -3.57
CA THR A 217 17.48 -0.11 -2.19
C THR A 217 17.55 -1.60 -1.85
N ALA A 218 16.66 -2.42 -2.41
CA ALA A 218 16.69 -3.87 -2.25
C ALA A 218 17.91 -4.49 -2.94
N ARG A 219 18.31 -4.00 -4.14
CA ARG A 219 19.54 -4.43 -4.80
C ARG A 219 20.78 -4.11 -3.99
N ALA A 220 20.79 -2.98 -3.30
CA ALA A 220 21.86 -2.64 -2.38
C ALA A 220 21.99 -3.66 -1.24
N ALA A 221 20.87 -4.08 -0.65
CA ALA A 221 20.86 -5.10 0.39
C ALA A 221 21.34 -6.47 -0.13
N GLU A 222 20.95 -6.87 -1.34
CA GLU A 222 21.45 -8.11 -1.98
C GLU A 222 22.97 -8.11 -2.09
N ILE A 223 23.60 -7.01 -2.50
CA ILE A 223 25.06 -6.89 -2.60
C ILE A 223 25.74 -7.16 -1.24
N CYS A 224 25.16 -6.65 -0.15
CA CYS A 224 25.71 -6.85 1.20
C CYS A 224 25.65 -8.31 1.68
N VAL A 225 24.83 -9.17 1.09
CA VAL A 225 24.81 -10.61 1.41
C VAL A 225 26.14 -11.26 1.01
N ASP A 226 26.66 -10.88 -0.16
CA ASP A 226 27.85 -11.48 -0.76
C ASP A 226 29.13 -10.74 -0.38
N ASP A 227 29.05 -9.44 -0.03
CA ASP A 227 30.18 -8.60 0.36
C ASP A 227 30.08 -8.14 1.82
N PRO A 228 30.86 -8.73 2.74
CA PRO A 228 30.86 -8.34 4.16
C PRO A 228 31.31 -6.90 4.43
N ALA A 229 32.10 -6.30 3.51
CA ALA A 229 32.58 -4.92 3.62
C ALA A 229 31.59 -3.90 3.03
N ALA A 230 30.48 -4.37 2.42
CA ALA A 230 29.45 -3.51 1.89
C ALA A 230 28.44 -3.07 2.97
N GLY A 231 28.04 -1.80 2.89
CA GLY A 231 26.86 -1.26 3.56
C GLY A 231 25.73 -1.00 2.55
N ALA A 232 24.50 -1.12 2.97
CA ALA A 232 23.32 -0.76 2.17
C ALA A 232 22.46 0.25 2.90
N ILE A 233 21.96 1.26 2.18
CA ILE A 233 20.83 2.05 2.65
C ILE A 233 19.56 1.42 2.09
N ALA A 234 18.75 0.80 2.97
CA ALA A 234 17.56 0.07 2.57
C ALA A 234 16.49 0.05 3.67
N SER A 235 15.37 -0.63 3.40
CA SER A 235 14.27 -0.81 4.34
C SER A 235 14.59 -1.84 5.43
N GLU A 236 13.86 -1.81 6.55
CA GLU A 236 13.93 -2.83 7.58
C GLU A 236 13.53 -4.22 7.05
N LEU A 237 12.56 -4.28 6.14
CA LEU A 237 12.18 -5.52 5.47
C LEU A 237 13.34 -6.13 4.69
N ALA A 238 14.21 -5.30 4.10
CA ALA A 238 15.40 -5.78 3.42
C ALA A 238 16.39 -6.42 4.41
N ALA A 239 16.56 -5.83 5.59
CA ALA A 239 17.39 -6.44 6.64
C ALA A 239 16.88 -7.83 7.02
N GLN A 240 15.58 -7.96 7.25
CA GLN A 240 14.94 -9.23 7.62
C GLN A 240 15.05 -10.29 6.53
N LEU A 241 14.71 -9.95 5.28
CA LEU A 241 14.67 -10.91 4.17
C LEU A 241 16.07 -11.38 3.71
N TYR A 242 17.07 -10.52 3.83
CA TYR A 242 18.44 -10.82 3.43
C TYR A 242 19.36 -11.19 4.59
N GLY A 243 18.83 -11.26 5.83
CA GLY A 243 19.59 -11.63 7.02
C GLY A 243 20.70 -10.63 7.37
N LEU A 244 20.48 -9.36 7.07
CA LEU A 244 21.40 -8.26 7.38
C LEU A 244 21.08 -7.66 8.74
N LYS A 245 22.10 -7.05 9.37
CA LYS A 245 21.96 -6.34 10.64
C LYS A 245 21.81 -4.84 10.39
N VAL A 246 20.93 -4.22 11.18
CA VAL A 246 20.77 -2.77 11.18
C VAL A 246 21.91 -2.16 12.01
N ILE A 247 22.81 -1.41 11.36
CA ILE A 247 23.85 -0.62 12.04
C ILE A 247 23.21 0.61 12.68
N LYS A 248 22.41 1.34 11.88
CA LYS A 248 21.69 2.53 12.32
C LYS A 248 20.35 2.61 11.63
N GLY A 249 19.30 2.79 12.41
CA GLY A 249 17.94 2.99 11.91
C GLY A 249 17.62 4.45 11.69
N ARG A 250 16.73 4.73 10.70
CA ARG A 250 16.15 6.05 10.41
C ARG A 250 17.20 7.11 10.18
N ILE A 251 18.00 6.89 9.12
CA ILE A 251 19.09 7.79 8.72
C ILE A 251 18.66 8.82 7.67
N GLU A 252 17.38 8.82 7.27
CA GLU A 252 16.81 9.83 6.38
C GLU A 252 16.82 11.22 7.04
N ASP A 253 17.14 12.25 6.24
CA ASP A 253 17.22 13.65 6.70
C ASP A 253 15.82 14.23 7.01
N ASN A 254 14.76 13.72 6.37
CA ASN A 254 13.37 14.09 6.61
C ASN A 254 12.55 12.88 7.01
N MET A 255 12.09 12.83 8.25
CA MET A 255 11.28 11.73 8.79
C MET A 255 9.84 11.69 8.26
N ASN A 256 9.33 12.77 7.66
CA ASN A 256 7.98 12.85 7.12
C ASN A 256 7.93 12.41 5.64
N ASN A 257 8.54 11.27 5.34
CA ASN A 257 8.56 10.70 4.00
C ASN A 257 7.56 9.54 3.90
N PHE A 258 6.51 9.74 3.11
CA PHE A 258 5.47 8.74 2.88
C PHE A 258 5.26 8.53 1.38
N THR A 259 5.03 7.30 1.00
CA THR A 259 4.58 6.95 -0.35
C THR A 259 3.15 6.42 -0.27
N ARG A 260 2.27 7.01 -1.07
CA ARG A 260 0.91 6.52 -1.31
C ARG A 260 0.95 5.52 -2.44
N PHE A 261 0.41 4.32 -2.18
CA PHE A 261 0.26 3.26 -3.15
C PHE A 261 -1.22 3.05 -3.45
N LEU A 262 -1.53 2.71 -4.70
CA LEU A 262 -2.87 2.28 -5.11
C LEU A 262 -2.90 0.76 -5.23
N VAL A 263 -3.99 0.19 -4.77
CA VAL A 263 -4.33 -1.21 -4.99
C VAL A 263 -5.29 -1.29 -6.17
N LEU A 264 -4.91 -2.06 -7.19
CA LEU A 264 -5.65 -2.25 -8.42
C LEU A 264 -6.41 -3.58 -8.41
N SER A 265 -7.60 -3.61 -8.99
CA SER A 265 -8.40 -4.82 -9.18
C SER A 265 -9.29 -4.71 -10.41
N GLN A 266 -9.77 -5.84 -10.93
CA GLN A 266 -10.81 -5.86 -11.98
C GLN A 266 -12.21 -5.56 -11.43
N LYS A 267 -12.43 -5.76 -10.13
CA LYS A 267 -13.74 -5.55 -9.48
C LYS A 267 -13.62 -4.44 -8.42
N PRO A 268 -14.66 -3.62 -8.24
CA PRO A 268 -14.66 -2.61 -7.19
C PRO A 268 -14.72 -3.26 -5.79
N PRO A 269 -14.28 -2.57 -4.73
CA PRO A 269 -14.52 -2.99 -3.36
C PRO A 269 -15.97 -2.71 -2.96
N GLU A 270 -16.41 -3.33 -1.87
CA GLU A 270 -17.66 -2.96 -1.22
C GLU A 270 -17.55 -1.61 -0.52
N ARG A 271 -18.67 -0.87 -0.46
CA ARG A 271 -18.77 0.42 0.23
C ARG A 271 -18.53 0.27 1.74
N THR A 272 -17.77 1.20 2.31
CA THR A 272 -17.43 1.20 3.75
C THR A 272 -18.11 2.32 4.54
N GLY A 273 -18.61 3.37 3.87
CA GLY A 273 -19.15 4.57 4.49
C GLY A 273 -18.10 5.65 4.79
N LYS A 274 -16.81 5.33 4.63
CA LYS A 274 -15.67 6.27 4.65
C LYS A 274 -14.85 6.05 3.39
N ASP A 275 -15.43 6.46 2.26
CA ASP A 275 -14.90 6.15 0.94
C ASP A 275 -14.42 7.41 0.24
N LYS A 276 -13.59 7.20 -0.77
CA LYS A 276 -13.07 8.20 -1.68
C LYS A 276 -13.35 7.75 -3.11
N THR A 277 -13.69 8.67 -3.99
CA THR A 277 -13.85 8.41 -5.43
C THR A 277 -12.77 9.12 -6.21
N SER A 278 -12.05 8.38 -7.05
CA SER A 278 -11.06 8.91 -7.98
C SER A 278 -11.63 8.99 -9.40
N LEU A 279 -11.43 10.13 -10.02
CA LEU A 279 -11.92 10.46 -11.35
C LEU A 279 -10.78 10.88 -12.27
N MET A 280 -10.91 10.56 -13.55
CA MET A 280 -10.08 11.08 -14.63
C MET A 280 -10.95 11.88 -15.60
N LEU A 281 -10.61 13.15 -15.81
CA LEU A 281 -11.45 14.14 -16.48
C LEU A 281 -10.64 14.88 -17.54
N SER A 282 -11.26 15.22 -18.69
CA SER A 282 -10.66 16.11 -19.67
C SER A 282 -11.68 17.18 -20.07
N VAL A 283 -11.24 18.42 -20.24
CA VAL A 283 -12.07 19.56 -20.61
C VAL A 283 -11.55 20.23 -21.88
N LYS A 284 -12.43 20.96 -22.57
CA LYS A 284 -12.01 21.83 -23.67
C LYS A 284 -11.13 22.94 -23.12
N ASP A 285 -10.06 23.25 -23.85
CA ASP A 285 -9.23 24.42 -23.54
C ASP A 285 -10.02 25.71 -23.82
N LYS A 286 -10.48 26.34 -22.75
CA LYS A 286 -11.20 27.63 -22.74
C LYS A 286 -11.04 28.31 -21.39
N VAL A 287 -11.18 29.63 -21.39
CA VAL A 287 -11.17 30.43 -20.17
C VAL A 287 -12.26 29.91 -19.20
N GLY A 288 -11.87 29.64 -17.94
CA GLY A 288 -12.78 29.19 -16.88
C GLY A 288 -13.09 27.68 -16.92
N ALA A 289 -12.56 26.90 -17.87
CA ALA A 289 -12.90 25.47 -18.01
C ALA A 289 -12.66 24.64 -16.74
N LEU A 290 -11.52 24.85 -16.07
CA LEU A 290 -11.22 24.15 -14.81
C LEU A 290 -12.16 24.59 -13.67
N TYR A 291 -12.46 25.86 -13.57
CA TYR A 291 -13.42 26.38 -12.60
C TYR A 291 -14.81 25.74 -12.79
N ASP A 292 -15.31 25.73 -14.04
CA ASP A 292 -16.60 25.12 -14.39
C ASP A 292 -16.63 23.63 -14.09
N LEU A 293 -15.48 22.93 -14.24
CA LEU A 293 -15.32 21.50 -13.93
C LEU A 293 -15.38 21.24 -12.42
N LEU A 294 -14.77 22.10 -11.61
CA LEU A 294 -14.63 21.90 -10.16
C LEU A 294 -15.84 22.41 -9.36
N ARG A 295 -16.62 23.36 -9.91
CA ARG A 295 -17.77 23.95 -9.24
C ARG A 295 -18.79 22.94 -8.72
N PRO A 296 -19.15 21.85 -9.45
CA PRO A 296 -20.10 20.86 -8.96
C PRO A 296 -19.67 20.17 -7.66
N PHE A 297 -18.38 19.92 -7.44
CA PHE A 297 -17.91 19.34 -6.19
C PHE A 297 -18.24 20.24 -5.00
N ALA A 298 -17.94 21.51 -5.10
CA ALA A 298 -18.27 22.50 -4.05
C ALA A 298 -19.79 22.64 -3.87
N SER A 299 -20.57 22.72 -4.98
CA SER A 299 -22.03 22.87 -4.94
C SER A 299 -22.75 21.70 -4.26
N HIS A 300 -22.17 20.51 -4.33
CA HIS A 300 -22.71 19.30 -3.69
C HIS A 300 -22.01 18.94 -2.36
N GLY A 301 -21.21 19.87 -1.80
CA GLY A 301 -20.53 19.68 -0.50
C GLY A 301 -19.52 18.53 -0.50
N LEU A 302 -18.84 18.30 -1.62
CA LEU A 302 -17.79 17.28 -1.75
C LEU A 302 -16.42 17.92 -1.55
N ASN A 303 -15.68 17.42 -0.57
CA ASN A 303 -14.29 17.79 -0.36
C ASN A 303 -13.40 17.12 -1.39
N MET A 304 -12.58 17.90 -2.08
CA MET A 304 -11.59 17.40 -3.02
C MET A 304 -10.25 17.23 -2.29
N THR A 305 -9.72 16.00 -2.29
CA THR A 305 -8.48 15.67 -1.57
C THR A 305 -7.24 15.63 -2.46
N LYS A 306 -7.43 15.59 -3.78
CA LYS A 306 -6.35 15.62 -4.77
C LYS A 306 -6.84 16.22 -6.08
N ILE A 307 -5.95 16.97 -6.73
CA ILE A 307 -6.04 17.34 -8.14
C ILE A 307 -4.65 17.30 -8.75
N GLU A 308 -4.53 16.63 -9.88
CA GLU A 308 -3.30 16.53 -10.66
C GLU A 308 -3.61 16.71 -12.13
N SER A 309 -2.83 17.52 -12.84
CA SER A 309 -3.01 17.77 -14.27
C SER A 309 -1.91 17.11 -15.09
N ARG A 310 -2.28 16.48 -16.21
CA ARG A 310 -1.36 15.82 -17.14
C ARG A 310 -1.70 16.16 -18.58
N PRO A 311 -0.68 16.41 -19.46
CA PRO A 311 -0.91 16.46 -20.89
C PRO A 311 -1.50 15.14 -21.41
N SER A 312 -2.53 15.18 -22.26
CA SER A 312 -3.21 13.97 -22.76
C SER A 312 -2.33 13.09 -23.65
N ARG A 313 -1.23 13.62 -24.19
CA ARG A 313 -0.37 13.01 -25.19
C ARG A 313 -1.08 12.60 -26.48
N ARG A 314 -2.40 12.74 -26.55
CA ARG A 314 -3.22 12.44 -27.74
C ARG A 314 -3.39 13.67 -28.64
N LYS A 315 -3.46 14.85 -28.03
CA LYS A 315 -3.61 16.12 -28.71
C LYS A 315 -2.81 17.20 -28.00
N ALA A 316 -2.13 18.07 -28.78
CA ALA A 316 -1.40 19.20 -28.22
C ALA A 316 -2.34 20.09 -27.38
N TRP A 317 -1.88 20.50 -26.22
CA TRP A 317 -2.58 21.41 -25.28
C TRP A 317 -3.89 20.86 -24.71
N GLU A 318 -4.17 19.56 -24.80
CA GLU A 318 -5.25 18.89 -24.09
C GLU A 318 -4.73 18.32 -22.77
N TYR A 319 -5.44 18.64 -21.68
CA TYR A 319 -5.08 18.17 -20.34
C TYR A 319 -6.08 17.16 -19.79
N ILE A 320 -5.55 16.18 -19.07
CA ILE A 320 -6.29 15.23 -18.28
C ILE A 320 -6.09 15.60 -16.82
N PHE A 321 -7.18 15.69 -16.07
CA PHE A 321 -7.18 15.95 -14.65
C PHE A 321 -7.53 14.67 -13.89
N PHE A 322 -6.71 14.33 -12.92
CA PHE A 322 -6.97 13.27 -11.95
C PHE A 322 -7.44 13.94 -10.66
N VAL A 323 -8.62 13.57 -10.19
CA VAL A 323 -9.28 14.20 -9.05
C VAL A 323 -9.73 13.13 -8.07
N ASP A 324 -9.39 13.30 -6.79
CA ASP A 324 -9.94 12.48 -5.71
C ASP A 324 -10.92 13.33 -4.90
N VAL A 325 -12.12 12.80 -4.67
CA VAL A 325 -13.16 13.41 -3.84
C VAL A 325 -13.62 12.46 -2.74
N GLU A 326 -13.98 13.01 -1.58
CA GLU A 326 -14.56 12.24 -0.49
C GLU A 326 -15.99 11.80 -0.83
N GLY A 327 -16.29 10.56 -0.51
CA GLY A 327 -17.58 9.92 -0.73
C GLY A 327 -17.54 8.80 -1.77
N HIS A 328 -18.51 7.90 -1.66
CA HIS A 328 -18.66 6.77 -2.58
C HIS A 328 -19.53 7.18 -3.78
N ILE A 329 -19.26 6.66 -4.97
CA ILE A 329 -20.00 6.95 -6.20
C ILE A 329 -21.50 6.70 -6.08
N GLU A 330 -21.93 5.80 -5.18
CA GLU A 330 -23.35 5.50 -4.94
C GLU A 330 -24.03 6.53 -4.00
N GLU A 331 -23.29 7.43 -3.38
CA GLU A 331 -23.89 8.52 -2.59
C GLU A 331 -24.55 9.53 -3.49
N GLU A 332 -25.77 9.96 -3.09
CA GLU A 332 -26.60 10.86 -3.90
C GLU A 332 -25.88 12.16 -4.26
N ARG A 333 -25.11 12.73 -3.29
CA ARG A 333 -24.31 13.95 -3.51
C ARG A 333 -23.19 13.74 -4.55
N VAL A 334 -22.55 12.54 -4.54
CA VAL A 334 -21.48 12.21 -5.49
C VAL A 334 -22.08 11.94 -6.88
N LYS A 335 -23.19 11.19 -6.96
CA LYS A 335 -23.91 10.97 -8.23
C LYS A 335 -24.29 12.27 -8.93
N LYS A 336 -24.93 13.19 -8.20
CA LYS A 336 -25.35 14.51 -8.75
C LYS A 336 -24.16 15.32 -9.26
N ALA A 337 -23.08 15.38 -8.48
CA ALA A 337 -21.87 16.08 -8.91
C ALA A 337 -21.27 15.45 -10.19
N ILE A 338 -21.19 14.13 -10.26
CA ILE A 338 -20.65 13.40 -11.42
C ILE A 338 -21.53 13.61 -12.66
N GLU A 339 -22.86 13.57 -12.55
CA GLU A 339 -23.78 13.83 -13.66
C GLU A 339 -23.60 15.26 -14.19
N GLU A 340 -23.49 16.25 -13.32
CA GLU A 340 -23.25 17.63 -13.71
C GLU A 340 -21.88 17.81 -14.37
N ILE A 341 -20.83 17.19 -13.87
CA ILE A 341 -19.49 17.22 -14.45
C ILE A 341 -19.48 16.57 -15.83
N LYS A 342 -20.15 15.41 -15.97
CA LYS A 342 -20.22 14.67 -17.23
C LYS A 342 -20.74 15.50 -18.39
N SER A 343 -21.66 16.41 -18.13
CA SER A 343 -22.19 17.34 -19.16
C SER A 343 -21.20 18.43 -19.58
N ARG A 344 -20.14 18.67 -18.82
CA ARG A 344 -19.16 19.75 -19.00
C ARG A 344 -17.78 19.29 -19.49
N CYS A 345 -17.47 17.99 -19.37
CA CYS A 345 -16.18 17.43 -19.77
C CYS A 345 -16.24 16.81 -21.18
N LEU A 346 -15.09 16.73 -21.82
CA LEU A 346 -14.93 15.99 -23.08
C LEU A 346 -14.88 14.49 -22.82
N PHE A 347 -14.27 14.12 -21.71
CA PHE A 347 -14.05 12.74 -21.31
C PHE A 347 -14.10 12.65 -19.80
N MET A 348 -14.75 11.62 -19.29
CA MET A 348 -14.77 11.28 -17.88
C MET A 348 -14.68 9.77 -17.70
N LYS A 349 -13.81 9.34 -16.79
CA LYS A 349 -13.68 7.96 -16.34
C LYS A 349 -13.62 7.92 -14.82
N VAL A 350 -14.46 7.06 -14.24
CA VAL A 350 -14.35 6.72 -12.81
C VAL A 350 -13.27 5.67 -12.66
N LEU A 351 -12.23 5.99 -11.89
CA LEU A 351 -11.12 5.09 -11.63
C LEU A 351 -11.41 4.13 -10.48
N GLY A 352 -12.34 4.48 -9.60
CA GLY A 352 -12.81 3.65 -8.49
C GLY A 352 -13.39 4.48 -7.36
N SER A 353 -14.25 3.83 -6.57
CA SER A 353 -14.65 4.28 -5.24
C SER A 353 -14.18 3.23 -4.23
N TYR A 354 -13.43 3.64 -3.24
CA TYR A 354 -12.68 2.75 -2.37
C TYR A 354 -12.51 3.34 -0.97
N PRO A 355 -12.22 2.49 0.05
CA PRO A 355 -12.01 2.94 1.41
C PRO A 355 -10.89 3.99 1.48
N SER A 356 -11.18 5.15 2.07
CA SER A 356 -10.18 6.18 2.35
C SER A 356 -9.24 5.72 3.46
N TYR A 357 -7.95 5.97 3.27
CA TYR A 357 -6.96 5.80 4.32
C TYR A 357 -7.04 7.03 5.25
N ASN A 358 -7.83 6.93 6.33
CA ASN A 358 -7.88 7.90 7.44
C ASN A 358 -8.08 7.17 8.76
#